data_b43b0fd27c716f1d0b98f46f887594b8
#
_entry.id   b43b0fd27c716f1d0b98f46f887594b8
#
_cell.length_a   1.000
_cell.length_b   1.000
_cell.length_c   1.000
_cell.angle_alpha   90.00
_cell.angle_beta   90.00
_cell.angle_gamma   90.00
#
_symmetry.space_group_name_H-M   'P 1'
#
loop_
_entity.id
_entity.type
_entity.pdbx_description
1 polymer ?
#
loop_
_entity_poly.entity_id
_entity_poly.type
_entity_poly.pdbx_seq_one_letter_code
_entity_poly.pdbx_strand_id
1 'polypeptide(L)'
;MNFLRCSLLTLAAAAGTTVAFACSECGCSLSADWTALGYAMTPGLDAGLRFEYYEQSDLRSGTASVDRSALTFPNDDEIQQRTLNRNTWLDLNYVVDSSWALSVSIPYHDRFHTTIAEGDTAVSTSHASGVGDVRLLARYQQAGGGQSFSLQFGLKLPTGRFDQDFAAGPQAGERLDRGLQLGTGTTDLLAGAAWFARPADNLGCFVQTQLDQPLAARAGFMPSTSLTLSGGVRWLNPSRFTPQLQLNVKTEGREHGSEADTPNSGGTLAYLSPGVTAEITPQSSGFVFVQLPVYQRVNGLQLEPKWMLSIGVRCKF
;
A
#
# COMPACT_ATOMS: atom_id res chain seq x y z
N MET A 1 50.94 54.04 -4.90
CA MET A 1 49.99 54.27 -3.82
C MET A 1 48.61 54.01 -4.39
N ASN A 2 48.13 52.76 -4.36
CA ASN A 2 46.79 52.39 -4.79
C ASN A 2 46.22 51.40 -3.77
N PHE A 3 45.22 51.85 -3.02
CA PHE A 3 44.51 51.07 -2.03
C PHE A 3 43.48 50.14 -2.71
N LEU A 4 43.68 48.83 -2.64
CA LEU A 4 42.69 47.82 -3.00
C LEU A 4 41.71 47.69 -1.83
N ARG A 5 40.43 48.07 -2.06
CA ARG A 5 39.34 47.78 -1.16
C ARG A 5 38.79 46.40 -1.43
N CYS A 6 39.01 45.49 -0.51
CA CYS A 6 38.41 44.17 -0.48
C CYS A 6 36.99 44.27 0.11
N SER A 7 35.97 44.11 -0.73
CA SER A 7 34.58 44.01 -0.27
C SER A 7 34.27 42.58 0.12
N LEU A 8 34.12 42.30 1.41
CA LEU A 8 33.55 41.05 1.88
C LEU A 8 32.04 41.00 1.55
N LEU A 9 31.66 40.10 0.64
CA LEU A 9 30.27 39.67 0.48
C LEU A 9 29.98 38.63 1.56
N THR A 10 29.19 39.00 2.55
CA THR A 10 28.57 38.08 3.48
C THR A 10 27.43 37.37 2.78
N LEU A 11 27.65 36.10 2.42
CA LEU A 11 26.60 35.19 1.95
C LEU A 11 25.76 34.76 3.16
N ALA A 12 24.60 35.34 3.33
CA ALA A 12 23.59 34.86 4.29
C ALA A 12 23.05 33.53 3.75
N ALA A 13 23.48 32.42 4.35
CA ALA A 13 22.86 31.11 4.15
C ALA A 13 21.48 31.17 4.83
N ALA A 14 20.42 31.26 4.04
CA ALA A 14 19.08 30.98 4.49
C ALA A 14 19.02 29.47 4.77
N ALA A 15 19.08 29.09 6.05
CA ALA A 15 18.74 27.76 6.49
C ALA A 15 17.24 27.58 6.26
N GLY A 16 16.86 27.00 5.14
CA GLY A 16 15.51 26.48 4.94
C GLY A 16 15.31 25.33 5.93
N THR A 17 14.40 25.52 6.88
CA THR A 17 13.93 24.44 7.71
C THR A 17 13.21 23.44 6.81
N THR A 18 13.83 22.30 6.55
CA THR A 18 13.15 21.16 5.92
C THR A 18 12.22 20.58 6.95
N VAL A 19 10.93 20.84 6.80
CA VAL A 19 9.88 20.17 7.59
C VAL A 19 9.98 18.67 7.28
N ALA A 20 10.28 17.87 8.27
CA ALA A 20 10.32 16.41 8.14
C ALA A 20 8.89 15.88 8.29
N PHE A 21 8.33 15.32 7.23
CA PHE A 21 7.01 14.70 7.22
C PHE A 21 7.14 13.19 7.29
N ALA A 22 6.43 12.54 8.18
CA ALA A 22 6.49 11.09 8.37
C ALA A 22 5.53 10.36 7.41
N CYS A 23 6.02 9.35 6.71
CA CYS A 23 5.24 8.58 5.74
C CYS A 23 4.36 7.52 6.41
N SER A 24 3.04 7.63 6.30
CA SER A 24 2.07 6.64 6.78
C SER A 24 1.50 5.74 5.67
N GLU A 25 2.08 5.79 4.46
CA GLU A 25 1.59 5.03 3.29
C GLU A 25 1.90 3.54 3.33
N CYS A 26 2.70 3.07 4.30
CA CYS A 26 3.12 1.67 4.41
C CYS A 26 2.00 0.67 4.77
N GLY A 27 0.74 1.04 4.55
CA GLY A 27 -0.37 0.11 4.55
C GLY A 27 -0.25 -0.84 3.37
N CYS A 28 0.32 -2.03 3.58
CA CYS A 28 0.34 -3.09 2.59
C CYS A 28 -1.07 -3.58 2.31
N SER A 29 -1.77 -2.95 1.37
CA SER A 29 -2.94 -3.57 0.76
C SER A 29 -2.43 -4.75 -0.09
N LEU A 30 -2.31 -5.89 0.56
CA LEU A 30 -1.91 -7.13 -0.08
C LEU A 30 -3.16 -7.79 -0.63
N SER A 31 -3.17 -8.08 -1.92
CA SER A 31 -4.27 -8.82 -2.54
C SER A 31 -4.43 -10.16 -1.83
N ALA A 32 -5.48 -10.26 -1.00
CA ALA A 32 -5.76 -11.48 -0.25
C ALA A 32 -6.45 -12.53 -1.12
N ASP A 33 -7.06 -12.15 -2.23
CA ASP A 33 -7.79 -13.06 -3.11
C ASP A 33 -7.01 -13.42 -4.36
N TRP A 34 -6.25 -14.49 -4.28
CA TRP A 34 -5.52 -15.05 -5.40
C TRP A 34 -6.34 -15.98 -6.31
N THR A 35 -7.59 -16.33 -5.94
CA THR A 35 -8.52 -16.94 -6.89
C THR A 35 -8.85 -15.97 -8.02
N ALA A 36 -8.76 -14.66 -7.76
CA ALA A 36 -8.79 -13.60 -8.76
C ALA A 36 -7.60 -13.65 -9.71
N LEU A 37 -6.47 -14.19 -9.28
CA LEU A 37 -5.21 -14.13 -10.01
C LEU A 37 -5.01 -15.29 -10.99
N GLY A 38 -6.00 -16.23 -11.10
CA GLY A 38 -6.10 -17.06 -12.28
C GLY A 38 -5.49 -18.44 -12.21
N TYR A 39 -6.01 -19.31 -11.34
CA TYR A 39 -5.75 -20.74 -11.51
C TYR A 39 -6.45 -21.30 -12.77
N ALA A 40 -7.61 -20.79 -13.12
CA ALA A 40 -8.30 -21.10 -14.37
C ALA A 40 -9.04 -19.85 -14.88
N MET A 41 -8.76 -19.44 -16.13
CA MET A 41 -9.47 -18.35 -16.78
C MET A 41 -10.67 -18.93 -17.53
N THR A 42 -11.88 -18.61 -17.06
CA THR A 42 -13.11 -18.86 -17.80
C THR A 42 -13.56 -17.51 -18.35
N PRO A 43 -13.81 -17.38 -19.68
CA PRO A 43 -14.29 -16.14 -20.26
C PRO A 43 -15.53 -15.60 -19.53
N GLY A 44 -15.61 -14.30 -19.36
CA GLY A 44 -16.71 -13.62 -18.65
C GLY A 44 -16.21 -12.47 -17.79
N LEU A 45 -17.15 -11.85 -17.09
CA LEU A 45 -16.88 -10.76 -16.14
C LEU A 45 -16.91 -11.29 -14.71
N ASP A 46 -15.87 -10.99 -13.96
CA ASP A 46 -15.84 -11.15 -12.50
C ASP A 46 -15.89 -9.76 -11.87
N ALA A 47 -16.75 -9.55 -10.88
CA ALA A 47 -16.78 -8.33 -10.07
C ALA A 47 -16.56 -8.70 -8.60
N GLY A 48 -15.68 -7.98 -7.93
CA GLY A 48 -15.33 -8.16 -6.52
C GLY A 48 -15.49 -6.87 -5.74
N LEU A 49 -15.94 -6.99 -4.50
CA LEU A 49 -15.92 -5.93 -3.51
C LEU A 49 -15.10 -6.41 -2.33
N ARG A 50 -14.05 -5.65 -1.98
CA ARG A 50 -13.13 -5.97 -0.89
C ARG A 50 -13.06 -4.80 0.07
N PHE A 51 -13.13 -5.09 1.36
CA PHE A 51 -12.94 -4.13 2.44
C PHE A 51 -11.69 -4.50 3.23
N GLU A 52 -10.85 -3.51 3.51
CA GLU A 52 -9.64 -3.62 4.30
C GLU A 52 -9.71 -2.67 5.48
N TYR A 53 -9.37 -3.18 6.65
CA TYR A 53 -9.27 -2.42 7.88
C TYR A 53 -7.91 -2.64 8.51
N TYR A 54 -7.21 -1.55 8.83
CA TYR A 54 -6.02 -1.58 9.65
C TYR A 54 -5.79 -0.26 10.36
N GLU A 55 -5.24 -0.39 11.56
CA GLU A 55 -4.83 0.73 12.39
C GLU A 55 -3.32 0.69 12.58
N GLN A 56 -2.66 1.76 12.15
CA GLN A 56 -1.24 1.97 12.35
C GLN A 56 -1.08 2.79 13.64
N SER A 57 -0.59 2.17 14.69
CA SER A 57 -0.43 2.76 16.02
C SER A 57 0.86 2.33 16.71
N ASP A 58 1.63 1.44 16.09
CA ASP A 58 2.96 1.01 16.58
C ASP A 58 4.02 1.92 15.95
N LEU A 59 4.55 2.87 16.71
CA LEU A 59 5.62 3.76 16.26
C LEU A 59 6.92 2.97 16.25
N ARG A 60 7.63 2.98 15.13
CA ARG A 60 8.85 2.19 14.91
C ARG A 60 9.98 3.03 14.35
N SER A 61 11.21 2.61 14.71
CA SER A 61 12.44 3.07 14.07
C SER A 61 13.32 1.86 13.79
N GLY A 62 13.69 1.66 12.53
CA GLY A 62 14.31 0.40 12.11
C GLY A 62 13.38 -0.79 12.39
N THR A 63 13.86 -1.77 13.15
CA THR A 63 13.08 -2.94 13.58
C THR A 63 12.48 -2.81 14.98
N ALA A 64 12.81 -1.74 15.71
CA ALA A 64 12.40 -1.55 17.10
C ALA A 64 11.11 -0.73 17.18
N SER A 65 10.23 -1.09 18.12
CA SER A 65 9.11 -0.25 18.54
C SER A 65 9.61 0.90 19.40
N VAL A 66 9.07 2.10 19.21
CA VAL A 66 9.44 3.32 19.93
C VAL A 66 8.38 3.61 20.98
N ASP A 67 8.77 3.70 22.24
CA ASP A 67 7.87 4.08 23.33
C ASP A 67 7.62 5.59 23.30
N ARG A 68 6.41 6.01 22.91
CA ARG A 68 6.01 7.42 22.88
C ARG A 68 6.04 8.08 24.26
N SER A 69 5.87 7.33 25.35
CA SER A 69 5.88 7.90 26.69
C SER A 69 7.28 8.38 27.12
N ALA A 70 8.32 7.91 26.44
CA ALA A 70 9.70 8.33 26.65
C ALA A 70 10.09 9.56 25.81
N LEU A 71 9.21 10.01 24.89
CA LEU A 71 9.47 11.18 24.05
C LEU A 71 9.08 12.46 24.78
N THR A 72 9.88 13.50 24.58
CA THR A 72 9.60 14.85 25.10
C THR A 72 9.05 15.73 24.00
N PHE A 73 8.16 16.67 24.36
CA PHE A 73 7.59 17.64 23.45
C PHE A 73 7.88 19.07 23.94
N PRO A 74 8.15 20.04 23.02
CA PRO A 74 8.25 19.84 21.56
C PRO A 74 9.38 18.90 21.18
N ASN A 75 9.24 18.22 20.01
CA ASN A 75 10.22 17.29 19.47
C ASN A 75 10.73 17.83 18.11
N ASP A 76 11.97 17.49 17.74
CA ASP A 76 12.58 17.88 16.49
C ASP A 76 12.07 17.03 15.29
N ASP A 77 11.35 15.94 15.57
CA ASP A 77 10.69 15.09 14.57
C ASP A 77 9.17 15.17 14.74
N GLU A 78 8.42 14.97 13.64
CA GLU A 78 6.99 14.70 13.71
C GLU A 78 6.75 13.34 14.39
N ILE A 79 5.87 13.33 15.39
CA ILE A 79 5.51 12.12 16.12
C ILE A 79 4.08 11.72 15.76
N GLN A 80 3.97 10.88 14.76
CA GLN A 80 2.68 10.30 14.37
C GLN A 80 2.09 9.49 15.52
N GLN A 81 0.80 9.71 15.78
CA GLN A 81 0.09 9.09 16.89
C GLN A 81 -0.70 7.87 16.43
N ARG A 82 -1.48 8.04 15.37
CA ARG A 82 -2.39 7.00 14.88
C ARG A 82 -2.84 7.28 13.46
N THR A 83 -2.89 6.24 12.62
CA THR A 83 -3.57 6.28 11.33
C THR A 83 -4.54 5.11 11.25
N LEU A 84 -5.84 5.42 11.11
CA LEU A 84 -6.88 4.42 10.87
C LEU A 84 -7.26 4.42 9.41
N ASN A 85 -7.15 3.26 8.76
CA ASN A 85 -7.46 3.06 7.36
C ASN A 85 -8.65 2.11 7.20
N ARG A 86 -9.64 2.53 6.42
CA ARG A 86 -10.79 1.75 5.98
C ARG A 86 -10.87 1.88 4.46
N ASN A 87 -10.40 0.88 3.75
CA ASN A 87 -10.32 0.93 2.30
C ASN A 87 -11.36 -0.03 1.69
N THR A 88 -12.10 0.44 0.71
CA THR A 88 -13.01 -0.39 -0.08
C THR A 88 -12.53 -0.43 -1.52
N TRP A 89 -12.40 -1.62 -2.09
CA TRP A 89 -11.95 -1.83 -3.46
C TRP A 89 -13.06 -2.44 -4.29
N LEU A 90 -13.35 -1.84 -5.44
CA LEU A 90 -14.13 -2.45 -6.50
C LEU A 90 -13.16 -3.00 -7.54
N ASP A 91 -13.11 -4.32 -7.65
CA ASP A 91 -12.26 -5.05 -8.59
C ASP A 91 -13.13 -5.63 -9.71
N LEU A 92 -12.92 -5.19 -10.95
CA LEU A 92 -13.55 -5.71 -12.15
C LEU A 92 -12.51 -6.45 -12.98
N ASN A 93 -12.78 -7.70 -13.34
CA ASN A 93 -11.88 -8.51 -14.14
C ASN A 93 -12.63 -9.14 -15.31
N TYR A 94 -12.28 -8.75 -16.51
CA TYR A 94 -12.86 -9.29 -17.74
C TYR A 94 -11.88 -10.30 -18.36
N VAL A 95 -12.25 -11.56 -18.32
CA VAL A 95 -11.51 -12.65 -18.98
C VAL A 95 -11.95 -12.71 -20.44
N VAL A 96 -11.05 -12.35 -21.34
CA VAL A 96 -11.29 -12.29 -22.79
C VAL A 96 -11.33 -13.70 -23.36
N ASP A 97 -10.31 -14.50 -23.03
CA ASP A 97 -10.15 -15.89 -23.46
C ASP A 97 -9.32 -16.68 -22.43
N SER A 98 -8.89 -17.89 -22.80
CA SER A 98 -8.07 -18.74 -21.93
C SER A 98 -6.68 -18.19 -21.58
N SER A 99 -6.25 -17.13 -22.25
CA SER A 99 -4.90 -16.55 -22.13
C SER A 99 -4.88 -15.10 -21.67
N TRP A 100 -5.94 -14.31 -21.97
CA TRP A 100 -5.95 -12.88 -21.71
C TRP A 100 -7.08 -12.45 -20.77
N ALA A 101 -6.76 -11.58 -19.85
CA ALA A 101 -7.72 -10.88 -19.01
C ALA A 101 -7.32 -9.41 -18.82
N LEU A 102 -8.33 -8.56 -18.62
CA LEU A 102 -8.19 -7.15 -18.31
C LEU A 102 -8.83 -6.88 -16.95
N SER A 103 -8.17 -6.08 -16.12
CA SER A 103 -8.66 -5.77 -14.79
C SER A 103 -8.64 -4.27 -14.52
N VAL A 104 -9.64 -3.81 -13.80
CA VAL A 104 -9.74 -2.45 -13.27
C VAL A 104 -9.97 -2.57 -11.77
N SER A 105 -9.14 -1.88 -10.97
CA SER A 105 -9.30 -1.78 -9.52
C SER A 105 -9.51 -0.33 -9.12
N ILE A 106 -10.60 -0.05 -8.46
CA ILE A 106 -11.03 1.30 -8.04
C ILE A 106 -11.06 1.32 -6.51
N PRO A 107 -10.09 1.99 -5.84
CA PRO A 107 -10.10 2.14 -4.39
C PRO A 107 -10.99 3.31 -3.95
N TYR A 108 -11.66 3.14 -2.83
CA TYR A 108 -12.22 4.20 -2.02
C TYR A 108 -11.56 4.15 -0.65
N HIS A 109 -10.84 5.20 -0.30
CA HIS A 109 -10.14 5.34 0.98
C HIS A 109 -10.98 6.16 1.96
N ASP A 110 -10.94 5.76 3.23
CA ASP A 110 -11.45 6.52 4.36
C ASP A 110 -10.38 6.43 5.45
N ARG A 111 -9.64 7.53 5.62
CA ARG A 111 -8.43 7.61 6.46
C ARG A 111 -8.60 8.70 7.50
N PHE A 112 -8.42 8.32 8.76
CA PHE A 112 -8.30 9.24 9.88
C PHE A 112 -6.87 9.21 10.42
N HIS A 113 -6.26 10.38 10.60
CA HIS A 113 -4.87 10.49 11.06
C HIS A 113 -4.75 11.51 12.19
N THR A 114 -3.82 11.23 13.11
CA THR A 114 -3.44 12.11 14.22
C THR A 114 -1.94 12.13 14.38
N THR A 115 -1.37 13.32 14.58
CA THR A 115 0.06 13.55 14.76
C THR A 115 0.34 14.71 15.70
N ILE A 116 1.56 14.80 16.23
CA ILE A 116 2.14 15.99 16.83
C ILE A 116 3.28 16.39 15.89
N ALA A 117 3.14 17.53 15.23
CA ALA A 117 4.12 17.99 14.27
C ALA A 117 5.43 18.42 14.94
N GLU A 118 6.50 18.55 14.14
CA GLU A 118 7.79 19.08 14.58
C GLU A 118 7.60 20.42 15.29
N GLY A 119 8.20 20.55 16.47
CA GLY A 119 8.12 21.77 17.30
C GLY A 119 6.79 21.99 18.03
N ASP A 120 5.77 21.16 17.80
CA ASP A 120 4.48 21.26 18.47
C ASP A 120 4.41 20.45 19.78
N THR A 121 3.38 20.77 20.59
CA THR A 121 3.06 20.03 21.82
C THR A 121 1.62 19.49 21.80
N ALA A 122 0.82 19.89 20.83
CA ALA A 122 -0.58 19.53 20.72
C ALA A 122 -0.84 18.69 19.46
N VAL A 123 -1.87 17.85 19.52
CA VAL A 123 -2.23 16.93 18.44
C VAL A 123 -2.96 17.67 17.32
N SER A 124 -2.53 17.43 16.10
CA SER A 124 -3.25 17.77 14.87
C SER A 124 -3.98 16.55 14.33
N THR A 125 -5.14 16.76 13.72
CA THR A 125 -6.00 15.67 13.21
C THR A 125 -6.43 15.93 11.78
N SER A 126 -6.59 14.85 11.02
CA SER A 126 -7.15 14.92 9.68
C SER A 126 -8.11 13.75 9.41
N HIS A 127 -9.03 13.97 8.47
CA HIS A 127 -9.92 12.95 7.95
C HIS A 127 -10.09 13.16 6.45
N ALA A 128 -9.55 12.23 5.67
CA ALA A 128 -9.63 12.24 4.21
C ALA A 128 -10.44 11.03 3.73
N SER A 129 -11.43 11.26 2.86
CA SER A 129 -12.19 10.17 2.25
C SER A 129 -12.50 10.45 0.79
N GLY A 130 -12.47 9.42 -0.04
CA GLY A 130 -12.74 9.53 -1.48
C GLY A 130 -12.09 8.43 -2.31
N VAL A 131 -12.28 8.56 -3.63
CA VAL A 131 -11.66 7.65 -4.60
C VAL A 131 -10.16 7.92 -4.67
N GLY A 132 -9.37 6.85 -4.63
CA GLY A 132 -7.93 6.88 -4.79
C GLY A 132 -7.46 6.69 -6.24
N ASP A 133 -6.24 6.24 -6.41
CA ASP A 133 -5.63 6.02 -7.73
C ASP A 133 -6.12 4.70 -8.34
N VAL A 134 -6.75 4.78 -9.51
CA VAL A 134 -7.29 3.63 -10.25
C VAL A 134 -6.15 2.84 -10.89
N ARG A 135 -6.25 1.50 -10.84
CA ARG A 135 -5.30 0.58 -11.45
C ARG A 135 -5.93 -0.13 -12.63
N LEU A 136 -5.20 -0.15 -13.75
CA LEU A 136 -5.56 -0.87 -14.97
C LEU A 136 -4.49 -1.91 -15.25
N LEU A 137 -4.88 -3.18 -15.40
CA LEU A 137 -3.96 -4.29 -15.64
C LEU A 137 -4.42 -5.15 -16.81
N ALA A 138 -3.49 -5.54 -17.66
CA ALA A 138 -3.62 -6.64 -18.60
C ALA A 138 -2.84 -7.84 -18.07
N ARG A 139 -3.40 -9.03 -18.15
CA ARG A 139 -2.77 -10.28 -17.74
C ARG A 139 -2.76 -11.27 -18.91
N TYR A 140 -1.58 -11.81 -19.16
CA TYR A 140 -1.39 -12.95 -20.02
C TYR A 140 -1.10 -14.19 -19.18
N GLN A 141 -1.74 -15.30 -19.49
CA GLN A 141 -1.61 -16.55 -18.75
C GLN A 141 -1.44 -17.75 -19.70
N GLN A 142 -0.58 -18.67 -19.31
CA GLN A 142 -0.50 -20.01 -19.87
C GLN A 142 -0.79 -21.05 -18.79
N ALA A 143 -1.69 -21.97 -19.06
CA ALA A 143 -2.07 -23.04 -18.14
C ALA A 143 -1.90 -24.41 -18.82
N GLY A 144 -1.43 -25.39 -18.06
CA GLY A 144 -1.26 -26.78 -18.53
C GLY A 144 -0.64 -27.68 -17.45
N GLY A 145 -0.97 -28.96 -17.46
CA GLY A 145 -0.35 -29.94 -16.56
C GLY A 145 -0.56 -29.67 -15.06
N GLY A 146 -1.68 -29.04 -14.66
CA GLY A 146 -1.94 -28.70 -13.26
C GLY A 146 -1.18 -27.47 -12.76
N GLN A 147 -0.58 -26.70 -13.65
CA GLN A 147 0.15 -25.47 -13.36
C GLN A 147 -0.35 -24.33 -14.25
N SER A 148 -0.15 -23.10 -13.80
CA SER A 148 -0.30 -21.93 -14.65
C SER A 148 0.78 -20.90 -14.32
N PHE A 149 1.23 -20.20 -15.36
CA PHE A 149 2.12 -19.07 -15.26
C PHE A 149 1.45 -17.84 -15.88
N SER A 150 1.55 -16.72 -15.22
CA SER A 150 0.99 -15.47 -15.74
C SER A 150 1.97 -14.31 -15.63
N LEU A 151 1.88 -13.41 -16.61
CA LEU A 151 2.50 -12.09 -16.60
C LEU A 151 1.39 -11.05 -16.56
N GLN A 152 1.63 -9.97 -15.83
CA GLN A 152 0.72 -8.83 -15.77
C GLN A 152 1.49 -7.53 -15.93
N PHE A 153 0.86 -6.58 -16.60
CA PHE A 153 1.40 -5.25 -16.81
C PHE A 153 0.26 -4.24 -16.89
N GLY A 154 0.53 -3.02 -16.50
CA GLY A 154 -0.50 -1.99 -16.49
C GLY A 154 -0.03 -0.67 -15.90
N LEU A 155 -1.00 0.14 -15.53
CA LEU A 155 -0.78 1.49 -15.01
C LEU A 155 -1.63 1.74 -13.77
N LYS A 156 -1.07 2.44 -12.80
CA LYS A 156 -1.80 3.19 -11.79
C LYS A 156 -1.98 4.61 -12.31
N LEU A 157 -3.22 5.10 -12.33
CA LEU A 157 -3.58 6.42 -12.84
C LEU A 157 -3.82 7.39 -11.69
N PRO A 158 -3.38 8.66 -11.77
CA PRO A 158 -3.50 9.65 -10.69
C PRO A 158 -4.92 10.23 -10.61
N THR A 159 -5.89 9.40 -10.28
CA THR A 159 -7.31 9.77 -10.15
C THR A 159 -7.67 10.24 -8.75
N GLY A 160 -6.89 9.85 -7.74
CA GLY A 160 -7.07 10.28 -6.36
C GLY A 160 -6.65 11.73 -6.14
N ARG A 161 -7.38 12.42 -5.25
CA ARG A 161 -7.03 13.78 -4.85
C ARG A 161 -5.80 13.74 -3.93
N PHE A 162 -4.95 14.78 -4.04
CA PHE A 162 -3.78 14.97 -3.19
C PHE A 162 -3.69 16.40 -2.63
N ASP A 163 -4.85 16.99 -2.36
CA ASP A 163 -5.03 18.36 -1.87
C ASP A 163 -5.81 18.41 -0.54
N GLN A 164 -5.71 17.34 0.25
CA GLN A 164 -6.32 17.27 1.58
C GLN A 164 -5.46 17.99 2.62
N ASP A 165 -6.10 18.65 3.58
CA ASP A 165 -5.47 19.43 4.62
C ASP A 165 -5.82 18.89 6.01
N PHE A 166 -5.04 19.28 7.04
CA PHE A 166 -5.38 19.00 8.43
C PHE A 166 -6.69 19.73 8.81
N ALA A 167 -7.56 19.01 9.52
CA ALA A 167 -8.89 19.52 9.90
C ALA A 167 -8.88 20.28 11.21
N ALA A 168 -7.99 19.94 12.16
CA ALA A 168 -7.94 20.56 13.47
C ALA A 168 -6.56 20.41 14.12
N GLY A 169 -6.27 21.19 15.15
CA GLY A 169 -5.01 21.27 15.87
C GLY A 169 -4.10 22.38 15.35
N PRO A 170 -2.82 22.43 15.77
CA PRO A 170 -1.88 23.46 15.35
C PRO A 170 -1.69 23.54 13.84
N GLN A 171 -1.76 22.39 13.14
CA GLN A 171 -1.59 22.28 11.69
C GLN A 171 -2.90 22.54 10.89
N ALA A 172 -3.99 22.97 11.52
CA ALA A 172 -5.28 23.14 10.85
C ALA A 172 -5.16 24.05 9.61
N GLY A 173 -5.55 23.52 8.45
CA GLY A 173 -5.43 24.20 7.14
C GLY A 173 -4.09 24.00 6.43
N GLU A 174 -3.09 23.40 7.07
CA GLU A 174 -1.85 22.99 6.42
C GLU A 174 -2.08 21.71 5.62
N ARG A 175 -1.30 21.53 4.54
CA ARG A 175 -1.39 20.36 3.65
C ARG A 175 -0.98 19.09 4.38
N LEU A 176 -1.75 18.00 4.21
CA LEU A 176 -1.35 16.68 4.65
C LEU A 176 -0.15 16.17 3.85
N ASP A 177 0.68 15.36 4.52
CA ASP A 177 1.73 14.60 3.87
C ASP A 177 1.23 13.86 2.65
N ARG A 178 2.09 13.70 1.64
CA ARG A 178 1.74 13.03 0.40
C ARG A 178 1.35 11.57 0.62
N GLY A 179 1.95 10.89 1.59
CA GLY A 179 1.58 9.52 2.00
C GLY A 179 0.22 9.42 2.68
N LEU A 180 -0.33 10.51 3.20
CA LEU A 180 -1.66 10.56 3.81
C LEU A 180 -2.78 10.93 2.83
N GLN A 181 -2.43 11.40 1.64
CA GLN A 181 -3.38 11.79 0.60
C GLN A 181 -4.15 10.60 0.02
N LEU A 182 -5.26 10.87 -0.68
CA LEU A 182 -6.08 9.83 -1.32
C LEU A 182 -5.43 9.26 -2.58
N GLY A 183 -4.58 10.03 -3.25
CA GLY A 183 -3.80 9.62 -4.41
C GLY A 183 -2.41 10.24 -4.40
N THR A 184 -1.49 9.62 -5.12
CA THR A 184 -0.09 10.07 -5.23
C THR A 184 0.08 11.23 -6.21
N GLY A 185 -0.88 11.41 -7.12
CA GLY A 185 -0.81 12.35 -8.23
C GLY A 185 0.15 11.89 -9.35
N THR A 186 0.77 10.72 -9.25
CA THR A 186 1.72 10.17 -10.24
C THR A 186 1.09 9.01 -11.03
N THR A 187 1.57 8.82 -12.26
CA THR A 187 1.30 7.63 -13.04
C THR A 187 2.41 6.63 -12.78
N ASP A 188 2.06 5.40 -12.42
CA ASP A 188 3.04 4.38 -12.12
C ASP A 188 2.86 3.18 -13.08
N LEU A 189 3.98 2.60 -13.50
CA LEU A 189 4.02 1.35 -14.24
C LEU A 189 3.84 0.20 -13.26
N LEU A 190 2.92 -0.71 -13.57
CA LEU A 190 2.69 -1.94 -12.84
C LEU A 190 3.18 -3.11 -13.68
N ALA A 191 4.02 -3.97 -13.10
CA ALA A 191 4.48 -5.19 -13.74
C ALA A 191 4.50 -6.34 -12.73
N GLY A 192 4.16 -7.55 -13.16
CA GLY A 192 4.15 -8.69 -12.24
C GLY A 192 4.19 -10.03 -12.96
N ALA A 193 4.49 -11.06 -12.18
CA ALA A 193 4.44 -12.44 -12.60
C ALA A 193 3.83 -13.30 -11.50
N ALA A 194 3.11 -14.36 -11.87
CA ALA A 194 2.61 -15.31 -10.91
C ALA A 194 2.72 -16.73 -11.47
N TRP A 195 2.97 -17.67 -10.56
CA TRP A 195 2.95 -19.09 -10.82
C TRP A 195 2.01 -19.78 -9.84
N PHE A 196 1.16 -20.65 -10.35
CA PHE A 196 0.23 -21.45 -9.59
C PHE A 196 0.46 -22.92 -9.90
N ALA A 197 0.33 -23.78 -8.90
CA ALA A 197 0.41 -25.20 -9.08
C ALA A 197 -0.58 -25.94 -8.18
N ARG A 198 -0.95 -27.14 -8.62
CA ARG A 198 -1.74 -28.10 -7.87
C ARG A 198 -0.94 -29.38 -7.70
N PRO A 199 0.02 -29.39 -6.74
CA PRO A 199 0.93 -30.53 -6.56
C PRO A 199 0.22 -31.79 -6.07
N ALA A 200 -0.98 -31.68 -5.51
CA ALA A 200 -1.86 -32.76 -5.12
C ALA A 200 -3.33 -32.35 -5.27
N ASP A 201 -4.24 -33.32 -5.31
CA ASP A 201 -5.68 -33.04 -5.48
C ASP A 201 -6.27 -32.15 -4.39
N ASN A 202 -5.71 -32.22 -3.20
CA ASN A 202 -6.14 -31.47 -2.02
C ASN A 202 -5.27 -30.25 -1.71
N LEU A 203 -4.28 -29.91 -2.56
CA LEU A 203 -3.34 -28.83 -2.28
C LEU A 203 -3.15 -27.93 -3.51
N GLY A 204 -3.38 -26.65 -3.35
CA GLY A 204 -2.97 -25.61 -4.30
C GLY A 204 -1.90 -24.73 -3.68
N CYS A 205 -0.95 -24.26 -4.49
CA CYS A 205 0.07 -23.31 -4.07
C CYS A 205 0.30 -22.23 -5.14
N PHE A 206 0.85 -21.11 -4.71
CA PHE A 206 1.21 -20.02 -5.61
C PHE A 206 2.43 -19.25 -5.13
N VAL A 207 3.08 -18.60 -6.07
CA VAL A 207 4.04 -17.51 -5.82
C VAL A 207 3.75 -16.41 -6.82
N GLN A 208 3.75 -15.16 -6.38
CA GLN A 208 3.58 -13.99 -7.24
C GLN A 208 4.51 -12.86 -6.83
N THR A 209 4.85 -12.03 -7.80
CA THR A 209 5.57 -10.78 -7.57
C THR A 209 4.88 -9.64 -8.32
N GLN A 210 4.94 -8.45 -7.76
CA GLN A 210 4.43 -7.23 -8.38
C GLN A 210 5.39 -6.08 -8.09
N LEU A 211 5.78 -5.39 -9.14
CA LEU A 211 6.52 -4.13 -9.15
C LEU A 211 5.53 -2.99 -9.38
N ASP A 212 5.66 -1.93 -8.59
CA ASP A 212 4.99 -0.65 -8.78
C ASP A 212 6.08 0.42 -8.91
N GLN A 213 6.20 1.01 -10.11
CA GLN A 213 7.28 1.92 -10.47
C GLN A 213 6.70 3.27 -10.91
N PRO A 214 6.83 4.34 -10.09
CA PRO A 214 6.48 5.69 -10.52
C PRO A 214 7.27 6.12 -11.74
N LEU A 215 6.58 6.74 -12.72
CA LEU A 215 7.20 7.15 -13.99
C LEU A 215 7.79 8.56 -13.93
N ALA A 216 7.18 9.44 -13.14
CA ALA A 216 7.63 10.83 -13.01
C ALA A 216 7.16 11.46 -11.70
N ALA A 217 7.92 12.41 -11.19
CA ALA A 217 7.51 13.25 -10.08
C ALA A 217 6.37 14.20 -10.48
N ARG A 218 5.48 14.52 -9.53
CA ARG A 218 4.43 15.52 -9.69
C ARG A 218 4.29 16.39 -8.46
N ALA A 219 4.21 17.71 -8.67
CA ALA A 219 4.08 18.71 -7.60
C ALA A 219 5.09 18.49 -6.47
N GLY A 220 6.38 18.34 -6.83
CA GLY A 220 7.45 18.16 -5.85
C GLY A 220 7.53 16.79 -5.19
N PHE A 221 6.72 15.80 -5.62
CA PHE A 221 6.65 14.47 -5.02
C PHE A 221 6.82 13.35 -6.04
N MET A 222 7.60 12.36 -5.70
CA MET A 222 7.73 11.09 -6.40
C MET A 222 7.65 9.95 -5.38
N PRO A 223 6.62 9.10 -5.46
CA PRO A 223 6.48 7.93 -4.59
C PRO A 223 7.69 7.00 -4.71
N SER A 224 7.85 6.13 -3.75
CA SER A 224 8.85 5.08 -3.82
C SER A 224 8.51 4.01 -4.87
N THR A 225 9.53 3.37 -5.42
CA THR A 225 9.36 2.09 -6.11
C THR A 225 9.05 1.03 -5.07
N SER A 226 8.03 0.21 -5.30
CA SER A 226 7.70 -0.90 -4.43
C SER A 226 7.74 -2.25 -5.15
N LEU A 227 8.20 -3.28 -4.43
CA LEU A 227 8.19 -4.67 -4.86
C LEU A 227 7.46 -5.50 -3.82
N THR A 228 6.42 -6.21 -4.25
CA THR A 228 5.70 -7.17 -3.42
C THR A 228 5.98 -8.59 -3.91
N LEU A 229 6.30 -9.49 -2.97
CA LEU A 229 6.42 -10.92 -3.18
C LEU A 229 5.43 -11.62 -2.26
N SER A 230 4.56 -12.45 -2.83
CA SER A 230 3.58 -13.22 -2.08
C SER A 230 3.67 -14.70 -2.46
N GLY A 231 3.52 -15.56 -1.46
CA GLY A 231 3.42 -16.99 -1.68
C GLY A 231 2.44 -17.61 -0.69
N GLY A 232 1.78 -18.68 -1.10
CA GLY A 232 0.78 -19.29 -0.23
C GLY A 232 0.34 -20.67 -0.64
N VAL A 233 -0.37 -21.29 0.27
CA VAL A 233 -0.99 -22.61 0.10
C VAL A 233 -2.47 -22.54 0.44
N ARG A 234 -3.26 -23.38 -0.20
CA ARG A 234 -4.67 -23.61 0.12
C ARG A 234 -4.97 -25.09 0.19
N TRP A 235 -5.78 -25.44 1.14
CA TRP A 235 -6.25 -26.82 1.31
C TRP A 235 -7.59 -26.98 0.60
N LEU A 236 -7.53 -27.65 -0.54
CA LEU A 236 -8.68 -27.99 -1.36
C LEU A 236 -9.38 -29.20 -0.73
N ASN A 237 -10.62 -29.04 -0.37
CA ASN A 237 -11.43 -30.12 0.21
C ASN A 237 -12.86 -30.07 -0.38
N PRO A 238 -13.68 -31.11 -0.23
CA PRO A 238 -15.03 -31.13 -0.76
C PRO A 238 -16.00 -30.15 -0.04
N SER A 239 -15.56 -29.50 1.03
CA SER A 239 -16.40 -28.52 1.72
C SER A 239 -16.44 -27.18 0.96
N ARG A 240 -17.41 -26.35 1.31
CA ARG A 240 -17.50 -24.98 0.77
C ARG A 240 -16.40 -24.05 1.26
N PHE A 241 -15.63 -24.46 2.27
CA PHE A 241 -14.59 -23.64 2.89
C PHE A 241 -13.22 -24.14 2.46
N THR A 242 -12.40 -23.24 1.95
CA THR A 242 -11.01 -23.47 1.55
C THR A 242 -10.08 -22.67 2.46
N PRO A 243 -9.49 -23.30 3.50
CA PRO A 243 -8.47 -22.65 4.32
C PRO A 243 -7.23 -22.31 3.51
N GLN A 244 -6.58 -21.21 3.86
CA GLN A 244 -5.41 -20.68 3.15
C GLN A 244 -4.40 -20.12 4.15
N LEU A 245 -3.13 -20.17 3.78
CA LEU A 245 -2.05 -19.49 4.48
C LEU A 245 -1.13 -18.84 3.46
N GLN A 246 -0.86 -17.54 3.65
CA GLN A 246 0.00 -16.76 2.76
C GLN A 246 1.12 -16.10 3.55
N LEU A 247 2.27 -15.95 2.93
CA LEU A 247 3.34 -15.06 3.35
C LEU A 247 3.46 -13.95 2.31
N ASN A 248 3.39 -12.71 2.75
CA ASN A 248 3.44 -11.53 1.91
C ASN A 248 4.61 -10.66 2.37
N VAL A 249 5.51 -10.32 1.46
CA VAL A 249 6.67 -9.45 1.71
C VAL A 249 6.57 -8.26 0.77
N LYS A 250 6.62 -7.06 1.34
CA LYS A 250 6.69 -5.81 0.58
C LYS A 250 7.98 -5.08 0.94
N THR A 251 8.67 -4.60 -0.07
CA THR A 251 9.82 -3.71 0.09
C THR A 251 9.55 -2.42 -0.69
N GLU A 252 9.80 -1.29 -0.06
CA GLU A 252 9.62 0.03 -0.62
C GLU A 252 10.90 0.85 -0.47
N GLY A 253 11.28 1.54 -1.55
CA GLY A 253 12.34 2.52 -1.52
C GLY A 253 11.95 3.75 -0.70
N ARG A 254 12.79 4.79 -0.73
CA ARG A 254 12.45 6.10 -0.18
C ARG A 254 11.69 6.92 -1.20
N GLU A 255 10.80 7.77 -0.73
CA GLU A 255 10.18 8.83 -1.51
C GLU A 255 11.19 9.94 -1.87
N HIS A 256 10.90 10.69 -2.92
CA HIS A 256 11.79 11.73 -3.43
C HIS A 256 11.03 13.01 -3.76
N GLY A 257 11.72 14.14 -3.61
CA GLY A 257 11.20 15.46 -3.95
C GLY A 257 11.11 16.40 -2.77
N SER A 258 10.71 17.65 -3.02
CA SER A 258 10.57 18.68 -1.99
C SER A 258 9.38 18.46 -1.05
N GLU A 259 8.39 17.69 -1.50
CA GLU A 259 7.18 17.37 -0.76
C GLU A 259 7.20 15.92 -0.22
N ALA A 260 8.38 15.29 -0.18
CA ALA A 260 8.54 13.92 0.27
C ALA A 260 9.24 13.88 1.63
N ASP A 261 8.75 13.03 2.52
CA ASP A 261 9.48 12.68 3.73
C ASP A 261 10.52 11.59 3.45
N THR A 262 11.56 11.97 2.74
CA THR A 262 12.63 11.04 2.37
C THR A 262 13.27 10.32 3.56
N PRO A 263 13.55 10.95 4.73
CA PRO A 263 14.11 10.26 5.89
C PRO A 263 13.21 9.16 6.47
N ASN A 264 11.90 9.43 6.57
CA ASN A 264 10.94 8.57 7.26
C ASN A 264 10.03 7.79 6.30
N SER A 265 10.50 7.49 5.10
CA SER A 265 9.76 6.75 4.08
C SER A 265 10.44 5.46 3.66
N GLY A 266 9.63 4.48 3.25
CA GLY A 266 10.07 3.18 2.79
C GLY A 266 10.50 2.22 3.90
N GLY A 267 10.65 0.96 3.51
CA GLY A 267 10.98 -0.12 4.44
C GLY A 267 10.77 -1.50 3.85
N THR A 268 10.83 -2.51 4.70
CA THR A 268 10.53 -3.90 4.35
C THR A 268 9.59 -4.49 5.40
N LEU A 269 8.45 -4.99 4.95
CA LEU A 269 7.39 -5.54 5.78
C LEU A 269 7.09 -6.97 5.33
N ALA A 270 6.88 -7.89 6.27
CA ALA A 270 6.43 -9.23 5.98
C ALA A 270 5.27 -9.63 6.89
N TYR A 271 4.23 -10.20 6.30
CA TYR A 271 3.00 -10.60 6.98
C TYR A 271 2.68 -12.06 6.72
N LEU A 272 2.36 -12.78 7.78
CA LEU A 272 1.71 -14.08 7.69
C LEU A 272 0.19 -13.86 7.68
N SER A 273 -0.49 -14.45 6.68
CA SER A 273 -1.90 -14.16 6.40
C SER A 273 -2.71 -15.47 6.37
N PRO A 274 -3.15 -15.98 7.54
CA PRO A 274 -4.17 -17.02 7.58
C PRO A 274 -5.51 -16.46 7.07
N GLY A 275 -6.26 -17.30 6.36
CA GLY A 275 -7.56 -16.92 5.84
C GLY A 275 -8.37 -18.10 5.35
N VAL A 276 -9.58 -17.81 4.90
CA VAL A 276 -10.51 -18.78 4.34
C VAL A 276 -11.29 -18.14 3.20
N THR A 277 -11.47 -18.89 2.12
CA THR A 277 -12.43 -18.58 1.07
C THR A 277 -13.63 -19.54 1.21
N ALA A 278 -14.84 -19.02 1.02
CA ALA A 278 -16.08 -19.79 1.08
C ALA A 278 -16.84 -19.65 -0.24
N GLU A 279 -17.25 -20.76 -0.83
CA GLU A 279 -18.19 -20.77 -1.96
C GLU A 279 -19.62 -20.53 -1.40
N ILE A 280 -20.23 -19.40 -1.80
CA ILE A 280 -21.59 -19.03 -1.39
C ILE A 280 -22.59 -19.63 -2.36
N THR A 281 -22.34 -19.44 -3.66
CA THR A 281 -23.05 -20.07 -4.77
C THR A 281 -22.04 -20.54 -5.82
N PRO A 282 -22.42 -21.30 -6.86
CA PRO A 282 -21.51 -21.66 -7.95
C PRO A 282 -20.87 -20.45 -8.67
N GLN A 283 -21.49 -19.26 -8.58
CA GLN A 283 -21.03 -18.02 -9.20
C GLN A 283 -20.48 -17.00 -8.20
N SER A 284 -20.60 -17.25 -6.89
CA SER A 284 -20.16 -16.28 -5.89
C SER A 284 -19.33 -16.93 -4.79
N SER A 285 -18.31 -16.21 -4.35
CA SER A 285 -17.45 -16.60 -3.23
C SER A 285 -17.22 -15.40 -2.30
N GLY A 286 -16.95 -15.70 -1.04
CA GLY A 286 -16.49 -14.73 -0.06
C GLY A 286 -15.16 -15.17 0.52
N PHE A 287 -14.40 -14.23 1.07
CA PHE A 287 -13.16 -14.53 1.76
C PHE A 287 -12.94 -13.63 2.97
N VAL A 288 -12.14 -14.10 3.90
CA VAL A 288 -11.60 -13.32 5.00
C VAL A 288 -10.15 -13.73 5.25
N PHE A 289 -9.29 -12.73 5.46
CA PHE A 289 -7.89 -12.88 5.85
C PHE A 289 -7.54 -11.94 6.97
N VAL A 290 -6.74 -12.42 7.92
CA VAL A 290 -6.07 -11.59 8.91
C VAL A 290 -4.58 -11.61 8.60
N GLN A 291 -3.96 -10.44 8.49
CA GLN A 291 -2.54 -10.31 8.23
C GLN A 291 -1.83 -9.92 9.53
N LEU A 292 -0.88 -10.75 9.93
CA LEU A 292 -0.09 -10.59 11.15
C LEU A 292 1.35 -10.28 10.77
N PRO A 293 1.95 -9.16 11.25
CA PRO A 293 3.32 -8.84 10.93
C PRO A 293 4.26 -9.86 11.57
N VAL A 294 5.15 -10.44 10.76
CA VAL A 294 6.24 -11.33 11.22
C VAL A 294 7.59 -10.66 11.09
N TYR A 295 7.69 -9.61 10.28
CA TYR A 295 8.86 -8.76 10.17
C TYR A 295 8.44 -7.35 9.73
N GLN A 296 8.98 -6.33 10.43
CA GLN A 296 8.78 -4.92 10.09
C GLN A 296 10.09 -4.19 10.32
N ARG A 297 10.61 -3.59 9.25
CA ARG A 297 11.75 -2.69 9.29
C ARG A 297 11.42 -1.46 8.46
N VAL A 298 11.43 -0.31 9.09
CA VAL A 298 11.15 0.98 8.47
C VAL A 298 12.39 1.87 8.44
N ASN A 299 12.43 2.83 7.54
CA ASN A 299 13.44 3.89 7.56
C ASN A 299 12.94 5.04 8.43
N GLY A 300 13.82 5.64 9.23
CA GLY A 300 13.44 6.72 10.12
C GLY A 300 12.35 6.32 11.12
N LEU A 301 11.37 7.19 11.34
CA LEU A 301 10.30 7.03 12.33
C LEU A 301 8.94 6.91 11.62
N GLN A 302 8.28 5.75 11.70
CA GLN A 302 7.03 5.48 10.98
C GLN A 302 6.03 4.72 11.85
N LEU A 303 4.72 4.84 11.51
CA LEU A 303 3.65 4.05 12.10
C LEU A 303 3.44 2.75 11.35
N GLU A 304 3.31 1.64 12.09
CA GLU A 304 3.02 0.34 11.52
C GLU A 304 1.77 -0.31 12.15
N PRO A 305 1.03 -1.13 11.40
CA PRO A 305 -0.11 -1.85 11.95
C PRO A 305 0.34 -3.08 12.74
N LYS A 306 -0.41 -3.39 13.81
CA LYS A 306 -0.26 -4.64 14.58
C LYS A 306 -0.95 -5.82 13.93
N TRP A 307 -1.96 -5.56 13.13
CA TRP A 307 -2.69 -6.54 12.32
C TRP A 307 -3.54 -5.81 11.26
N MET A 308 -3.92 -6.54 10.22
CA MET A 308 -4.81 -6.03 9.19
C MET A 308 -5.90 -7.07 8.89
N LEU A 309 -7.11 -6.62 8.59
CA LEU A 309 -8.25 -7.44 8.17
C LEU A 309 -8.57 -7.16 6.70
N SER A 310 -8.78 -8.21 5.94
CA SER A 310 -9.30 -8.14 4.58
C SER A 310 -10.50 -9.08 4.45
N ILE A 311 -11.64 -8.55 4.03
CA ILE A 311 -12.88 -9.31 3.78
C ILE A 311 -13.44 -8.90 2.42
N GLY A 312 -13.96 -9.85 1.67
CA GLY A 312 -14.54 -9.53 0.37
C GLY A 312 -15.49 -10.58 -0.16
N VAL A 313 -16.18 -10.18 -1.20
CA VAL A 313 -17.06 -11.04 -1.99
C VAL A 313 -16.73 -10.87 -3.46
N ARG A 314 -16.94 -11.92 -4.23
CA ARG A 314 -16.78 -11.94 -5.68
C ARG A 314 -17.95 -12.62 -6.33
N CYS A 315 -18.41 -12.08 -7.45
CA CYS A 315 -19.44 -12.65 -8.30
C CYS A 315 -18.93 -12.79 -9.74
N LYS A 316 -19.27 -13.89 -10.37
CA LYS A 316 -18.97 -14.22 -11.76
C LYS A 316 -20.24 -14.10 -12.59
N PHE A 317 -20.12 -13.45 -13.76
CA PHE A 317 -21.23 -13.19 -14.67
C PHE A 317 -21.01 -13.85 -16.02
#